data_302db6def6f7b08a0b5406872d4e0a9e
#
_entry.id   302db6def6f7b08a0b5406872d4e0a9e
#
_cell.length_a   1.000
_cell.length_b   1.000
_cell.length_c   1.000
_cell.angle_alpha   90.00
_cell.angle_beta   90.00
_cell.angle_gamma   90.00
#
_symmetry.space_group_name_H-M   'P 1'
#
loop_
_entity.id
_entity.type
_entity.pdbx_description
1 polymer ?
#
loop_
_entity_poly.entity_id
_entity_poly.type
_entity_poly.pdbx_seq_one_letter_code
_entity_poly.pdbx_strand_id
1 'polypeptide(L)'
;MDPINVDFSGKSVVPETPKGSTLKRVIISIVLTLVVGAVAYYAMLPALNFKAIELYVYIGMLIVAYIGIFGIASKAYFRPEYMEYAKNKVKIPIVLILVLVAVVGVGYLVGAEIFRAKDYAEIINVKEGDFAEEVAEIDFSSVPRLDKDSSNMIATRALGELSDYVSQFVVNQYYSTQINYKGTPVRVQSLDYGDVFKWLKNTKEGIPAYIIVDMTTQKAETVRLEEGMKYSPAEHFNEYLVRHVRFKYPSLILGEPSFEIDETGRPFWIVPVLDKTIGLFGGTDVIGAVIVDSINGDTTLVSTALDKNTKLPTDKFVTDKEFQWLDQVYSATIVNQQYNYYGKYNNGFWNSIIGQENVRVTSQGYNYLALNDDVYMYTGVTSISSDQSIIGFVLIIREQKNLFIINKQVL
;
A
#
# COMPACT_ATOMS: atom_id res chain seq x y z
N MET A 1 -53.67 18.10 18.68
CA MET A 1 -52.31 17.59 18.96
C MET A 1 -51.95 18.13 20.32
N ASP A 2 -52.08 17.30 21.34
CA ASP A 2 -51.71 17.68 22.71
C ASP A 2 -50.17 17.79 22.80
N PRO A 3 -49.68 18.83 23.52
CA PRO A 3 -48.24 18.96 23.68
C PRO A 3 -47.71 17.82 24.57
N ILE A 4 -46.71 17.13 24.09
CA ILE A 4 -45.96 16.10 24.84
C ILE A 4 -45.37 16.80 26.07
N ASN A 5 -45.98 16.56 27.23
CA ASN A 5 -45.50 17.05 28.51
C ASN A 5 -44.30 16.21 28.91
N VAL A 6 -43.08 16.68 28.58
CA VAL A 6 -41.83 16.05 29.04
C VAL A 6 -41.66 16.48 30.50
N ASP A 7 -41.98 15.59 31.43
CA ASP A 7 -41.72 15.75 32.84
C ASP A 7 -40.22 15.76 33.15
N PHE A 8 -39.63 16.95 33.19
CA PHE A 8 -38.27 17.20 33.70
C PHE A 8 -38.24 17.18 35.23
N SER A 9 -38.90 16.23 35.86
CA SER A 9 -38.71 15.99 37.28
C SER A 9 -37.29 15.43 37.48
N GLY A 10 -36.33 16.31 37.67
CA GLY A 10 -34.91 15.99 37.96
C GLY A 10 -34.81 15.20 39.27
N LYS A 11 -35.18 13.94 39.24
CA LYS A 11 -34.72 13.00 40.29
C LYS A 11 -33.21 12.91 40.13
N SER A 12 -32.47 13.60 41.04
CA SER A 12 -31.02 13.44 41.14
C SER A 12 -30.73 11.97 41.38
N VAL A 13 -30.22 11.29 40.34
CA VAL A 13 -29.78 9.89 40.50
C VAL A 13 -28.62 9.90 41.48
N VAL A 14 -28.82 9.34 42.64
CA VAL A 14 -27.77 9.21 43.64
C VAL A 14 -26.73 8.21 43.11
N PRO A 15 -25.46 8.62 42.95
CA PRO A 15 -24.46 7.72 42.43
C PRO A 15 -24.23 6.53 43.36
N GLU A 16 -24.36 5.34 42.83
CA GLU A 16 -24.09 4.10 43.57
C GLU A 16 -22.90 3.34 42.96
N THR A 17 -22.30 2.50 43.80
CA THR A 17 -21.25 1.58 43.31
C THR A 17 -21.85 0.18 43.11
N PRO A 18 -21.57 -0.46 41.96
CA PRO A 18 -22.04 -1.82 41.69
C PRO A 18 -21.52 -2.82 42.74
N LYS A 19 -22.37 -3.74 43.19
CA LYS A 19 -21.98 -4.81 44.12
C LYS A 19 -20.89 -5.71 43.51
N GLY A 20 -19.85 -6.06 44.30
CA GLY A 20 -18.75 -6.95 43.90
C GLY A 20 -17.44 -6.21 43.59
N SER A 21 -16.37 -6.96 43.31
CA SER A 21 -15.01 -6.43 43.19
C SER A 21 -14.79 -5.62 41.93
N THR A 22 -14.32 -4.39 42.06
CA THR A 22 -13.86 -3.52 40.95
C THR A 22 -12.70 -4.16 40.20
N LEU A 23 -11.73 -4.78 40.89
CA LEU A 23 -10.58 -5.44 40.32
C LEU A 23 -11.01 -6.56 39.37
N LYS A 24 -12.01 -7.38 39.76
CA LYS A 24 -12.54 -8.43 38.90
C LYS A 24 -13.14 -7.87 37.60
N ARG A 25 -13.87 -6.74 37.69
CA ARG A 25 -14.42 -6.09 36.44
C ARG A 25 -13.32 -5.56 35.55
N VAL A 26 -12.29 -4.93 36.11
CA VAL A 26 -11.14 -4.44 35.36
C VAL A 26 -10.43 -5.60 34.63
N ILE A 27 -10.12 -6.68 35.37
CA ILE A 27 -9.46 -7.85 34.78
C ILE A 27 -10.30 -8.46 33.65
N ILE A 28 -11.60 -8.68 33.85
CA ILE A 28 -12.51 -9.19 32.84
C ILE A 28 -12.51 -8.26 31.62
N SER A 29 -12.59 -6.95 31.84
CA SER A 29 -12.59 -5.98 30.72
C SER A 29 -11.29 -6.01 29.95
N ILE A 30 -10.14 -6.12 30.61
CA ILE A 30 -8.84 -6.25 29.96
C ILE A 30 -8.79 -7.54 29.13
N VAL A 31 -9.15 -8.69 29.72
CA VAL A 31 -9.12 -9.99 29.01
C VAL A 31 -10.01 -9.96 27.77
N LEU A 32 -11.25 -9.48 27.90
CA LEU A 32 -12.16 -9.36 26.77
C LEU A 32 -11.65 -8.37 25.70
N THR A 33 -11.03 -7.26 26.12
CA THR A 33 -10.42 -6.31 25.17
C THR A 33 -9.26 -6.95 24.44
N LEU A 34 -8.43 -7.77 25.10
CA LEU A 34 -7.35 -8.50 24.42
C LEU A 34 -7.88 -9.52 23.41
N VAL A 35 -8.98 -10.20 23.73
CA VAL A 35 -9.63 -11.12 22.77
C VAL A 35 -10.16 -10.34 21.55
N VAL A 36 -10.89 -9.24 21.80
CA VAL A 36 -11.34 -8.34 20.70
C VAL A 36 -10.15 -7.82 19.92
N GLY A 37 -9.07 -7.45 20.60
CA GLY A 37 -7.82 -7.01 19.97
C GLY A 37 -7.21 -8.07 19.07
N ALA A 38 -7.10 -9.30 19.52
CA ALA A 38 -6.56 -10.39 18.70
C ALA A 38 -7.38 -10.61 17.41
N VAL A 39 -8.72 -10.63 17.54
CA VAL A 39 -9.61 -10.74 16.38
C VAL A 39 -9.47 -9.55 15.44
N ALA A 40 -9.43 -8.34 15.99
CA ALA A 40 -9.27 -7.13 15.21
C ALA A 40 -7.88 -7.05 14.53
N TYR A 41 -6.81 -7.47 15.21
CA TYR A 41 -5.48 -7.57 14.61
C TYR A 41 -5.47 -8.53 13.42
N TYR A 42 -6.11 -9.70 13.56
CA TYR A 42 -6.24 -10.68 12.49
C TYR A 42 -7.01 -10.12 11.28
N ALA A 43 -8.01 -9.27 11.50
CA ALA A 43 -8.84 -8.69 10.44
C ALA A 43 -8.22 -7.45 9.80
N MET A 44 -7.68 -6.53 10.62
CA MET A 44 -7.20 -5.21 10.16
C MET A 44 -5.74 -5.22 9.72
N LEU A 45 -4.93 -6.14 10.23
CA LEU A 45 -3.51 -6.30 9.92
C LEU A 45 -2.69 -5.00 10.08
N PRO A 46 -2.83 -4.22 11.15
CA PRO A 46 -2.08 -2.98 11.31
C PRO A 46 -0.58 -3.24 11.42
N ALA A 47 0.23 -2.36 10.85
CA ALA A 47 1.66 -2.39 11.07
C ALA A 47 1.98 -2.02 12.52
N LEU A 48 2.75 -2.84 13.23
CA LEU A 48 3.23 -2.54 14.59
C LEU A 48 4.44 -1.59 14.50
N ASN A 49 4.22 -0.40 13.96
CA ASN A 49 5.24 0.60 13.67
C ASN A 49 4.72 1.98 14.07
N PHE A 50 5.51 2.73 14.84
CA PHE A 50 5.12 4.08 15.29
C PHE A 50 4.96 5.10 14.16
N LYS A 51 5.52 4.83 12.97
CA LYS A 51 5.35 5.64 11.78
C LYS A 51 4.10 5.27 10.95
N ALA A 52 3.37 4.23 11.36
CA ALA A 52 2.15 3.78 10.72
C ALA A 52 0.91 4.30 11.47
N ILE A 53 0.06 5.05 10.76
CA ILE A 53 -1.17 5.60 11.37
C ILE A 53 -2.12 4.48 11.83
N GLU A 54 -2.10 3.33 11.17
CA GLU A 54 -2.91 2.16 11.47
C GLU A 54 -2.69 1.65 12.91
N LEU A 55 -1.47 1.80 13.44
CA LEU A 55 -1.16 1.45 14.84
C LEU A 55 -1.98 2.29 15.82
N TYR A 56 -2.05 3.60 15.58
CA TYR A 56 -2.77 4.52 16.46
C TYR A 56 -4.28 4.30 16.38
N VAL A 57 -4.80 4.04 15.19
CA VAL A 57 -6.20 3.67 14.99
C VAL A 57 -6.52 2.37 15.74
N TYR A 58 -5.67 1.36 15.62
CA TYR A 58 -5.82 0.08 16.32
C TYR A 58 -5.79 0.25 17.85
N ILE A 59 -4.81 0.99 18.39
CA ILE A 59 -4.73 1.27 19.84
C ILE A 59 -5.96 2.05 20.29
N GLY A 60 -6.37 3.08 19.55
CA GLY A 60 -7.58 3.86 19.85
C GLY A 60 -8.83 3.00 19.91
N MET A 61 -9.00 2.09 18.97
CA MET A 61 -10.10 1.12 18.94
C MET A 61 -10.08 0.20 20.16
N LEU A 62 -8.90 -0.30 20.57
CA LEU A 62 -8.78 -1.11 21.80
C LEU A 62 -9.18 -0.36 23.04
N ILE A 63 -8.80 0.93 23.16
CA ILE A 63 -9.18 1.77 24.30
C ILE A 63 -10.70 1.98 24.32
N VAL A 64 -11.30 2.26 23.17
CA VAL A 64 -12.76 2.42 23.03
C VAL A 64 -13.48 1.11 23.38
N ALA A 65 -12.98 -0.04 22.88
CA ALA A 65 -13.52 -1.34 23.23
C ALA A 65 -13.45 -1.61 24.75
N TYR A 66 -12.32 -1.29 25.40
CA TYR A 66 -12.20 -1.41 26.84
C TYR A 66 -13.23 -0.56 27.59
N ILE A 67 -13.44 0.69 27.19
CA ILE A 67 -14.43 1.58 27.80
C ILE A 67 -15.84 0.98 27.67
N GLY A 68 -16.19 0.50 26.47
CA GLY A 68 -17.48 -0.15 26.21
C GLY A 68 -17.69 -1.40 27.07
N ILE A 69 -16.70 -2.30 27.08
CA ILE A 69 -16.75 -3.57 27.84
C ILE A 69 -16.82 -3.29 29.35
N PHE A 70 -16.06 -2.31 29.86
CA PHE A 70 -16.11 -1.92 31.25
C PHE A 70 -17.47 -1.31 31.63
N GLY A 71 -18.07 -0.50 30.73
CA GLY A 71 -19.42 0.01 30.89
C GLY A 71 -20.48 -1.10 31.03
N ILE A 72 -20.38 -2.15 30.22
CA ILE A 72 -21.24 -3.35 30.31
C ILE A 72 -20.97 -4.12 31.59
N ALA A 73 -19.70 -4.39 31.93
CA ALA A 73 -19.30 -5.14 33.12
C ALA A 73 -19.70 -4.45 34.42
N SER A 74 -19.73 -3.13 34.42
CA SER A 74 -20.22 -2.30 35.55
C SER A 74 -21.72 -2.10 35.56
N LYS A 75 -22.46 -2.59 34.52
CA LYS A 75 -23.88 -2.38 34.29
C LYS A 75 -24.26 -0.89 34.11
N ALA A 76 -23.33 -0.02 33.82
CA ALA A 76 -23.57 1.43 33.73
C ALA A 76 -24.54 1.80 32.60
N TYR A 77 -24.53 1.03 31.49
CA TYR A 77 -25.50 1.23 30.39
C TYR A 77 -26.93 0.83 30.72
N PHE A 78 -27.13 -0.01 31.75
CA PHE A 78 -28.44 -0.53 32.14
C PHE A 78 -28.97 0.11 33.40
N ARG A 79 -28.09 0.78 34.19
CA ARG A 79 -28.39 1.38 35.47
C ARG A 79 -27.73 2.75 35.59
N PRO A 80 -28.48 3.84 35.43
CA PRO A 80 -27.94 5.20 35.49
C PRO A 80 -27.20 5.53 36.77
N GLU A 81 -27.57 4.91 37.90
CA GLU A 81 -26.91 5.07 39.22
C GLU A 81 -25.42 4.63 39.18
N TYR A 82 -25.02 3.72 38.28
CA TYR A 82 -23.64 3.25 38.15
C TYR A 82 -22.81 4.05 37.10
N MET A 83 -23.42 4.99 36.40
CA MET A 83 -22.77 5.75 35.36
C MET A 83 -21.58 6.56 35.88
N GLU A 84 -21.74 7.23 37.00
CA GLU A 84 -20.67 8.04 37.59
C GLU A 84 -19.50 7.21 38.08
N TYR A 85 -19.78 6.04 38.68
CA TYR A 85 -18.75 5.06 38.99
C TYR A 85 -17.95 4.65 37.74
N ALA A 86 -18.63 4.27 36.65
CA ALA A 86 -17.98 3.88 35.39
C ALA A 86 -17.15 5.03 34.83
N LYS A 87 -17.70 6.24 34.73
CA LYS A 87 -16.99 7.45 34.28
C LYS A 87 -15.69 7.70 35.07
N ASN A 88 -15.74 7.56 36.39
CA ASN A 88 -14.55 7.74 37.21
C ASN A 88 -13.46 6.70 36.97
N LYS A 89 -13.82 5.45 36.62
CA LYS A 89 -12.86 4.38 36.32
C LYS A 89 -12.31 4.40 34.91
N VAL A 90 -13.04 4.99 33.95
CA VAL A 90 -12.58 5.13 32.55
C VAL A 90 -11.89 6.47 32.27
N LYS A 91 -11.68 7.33 33.27
CA LYS A 91 -10.96 8.61 33.10
C LYS A 91 -9.56 8.40 32.49
N ILE A 92 -8.79 7.42 32.98
CA ILE A 92 -7.45 7.14 32.46
C ILE A 92 -7.53 6.70 30.97
N PRO A 93 -8.33 5.69 30.56
CA PRO A 93 -8.55 5.39 29.17
C PRO A 93 -8.93 6.59 28.30
N ILE A 94 -9.81 7.48 28.77
CA ILE A 94 -10.19 8.70 28.04
C ILE A 94 -8.99 9.63 27.86
N VAL A 95 -8.20 9.84 28.92
CA VAL A 95 -6.96 10.65 28.82
C VAL A 95 -5.98 10.02 27.84
N LEU A 96 -5.85 8.69 27.81
CA LEU A 96 -4.99 8.00 26.85
C LEU A 96 -5.46 8.23 25.38
N ILE A 97 -6.77 8.28 25.11
CA ILE A 97 -7.28 8.65 23.79
C ILE A 97 -6.87 10.09 23.44
N LEU A 98 -7.01 11.03 24.37
CA LEU A 98 -6.60 12.43 24.13
C LEU A 98 -5.10 12.54 23.85
N VAL A 99 -4.27 11.82 24.61
CA VAL A 99 -2.83 11.75 24.37
C VAL A 99 -2.54 11.14 22.97
N LEU A 100 -3.22 10.06 22.61
CA LEU A 100 -3.07 9.41 21.30
C LEU A 100 -3.40 10.38 20.17
N VAL A 101 -4.53 11.10 20.27
CA VAL A 101 -4.94 12.13 19.30
C VAL A 101 -3.92 13.26 19.25
N ALA A 102 -3.39 13.71 20.40
CA ALA A 102 -2.35 14.74 20.44
C ALA A 102 -1.06 14.28 19.77
N VAL A 103 -0.61 13.04 20.00
CA VAL A 103 0.58 12.46 19.35
C VAL A 103 0.39 12.43 17.83
N VAL A 104 -0.76 11.97 17.36
CA VAL A 104 -1.08 11.94 15.92
C VAL A 104 -1.11 13.36 15.35
N GLY A 105 -1.78 14.30 16.01
CA GLY A 105 -1.87 15.69 15.57
C GLY A 105 -0.49 16.37 15.50
N VAL A 106 0.33 16.21 16.53
CA VAL A 106 1.71 16.72 16.53
C VAL A 106 2.56 16.03 15.48
N GLY A 107 2.40 14.72 15.31
CA GLY A 107 3.11 13.94 14.28
C GLY A 107 2.86 14.46 12.87
N TYR A 108 1.61 14.75 12.53
CA TYR A 108 1.26 15.38 11.26
C TYR A 108 1.80 16.81 11.15
N LEU A 109 1.70 17.60 12.22
CA LEU A 109 2.15 18.98 12.23
C LEU A 109 3.67 19.09 11.99
N VAL A 110 4.47 18.26 12.68
CA VAL A 110 5.94 18.25 12.53
C VAL A 110 6.35 17.78 11.14
N GLY A 111 5.57 16.89 10.52
CA GLY A 111 5.78 16.42 9.15
C GLY A 111 5.11 17.27 8.07
N ALA A 112 4.45 18.38 8.42
CA ALA A 112 3.68 19.15 7.46
C ALA A 112 4.57 19.84 6.39
N GLU A 113 4.11 19.82 5.15
CA GLU A 113 4.82 20.36 3.98
C GLU A 113 5.20 21.84 4.15
N ILE A 114 4.36 22.62 4.86
CA ILE A 114 4.64 24.05 5.16
C ILE A 114 5.95 24.24 5.94
N PHE A 115 6.32 23.31 6.80
CA PHE A 115 7.54 23.39 7.61
C PHE A 115 8.70 22.59 7.04
N ARG A 116 8.42 21.62 6.17
CA ARG A 116 9.38 20.62 5.71
C ARG A 116 9.48 20.55 4.18
N ALA A 117 9.07 21.62 3.47
CA ALA A 117 9.03 21.67 2.01
C ALA A 117 10.36 21.25 1.37
N LYS A 118 11.49 21.70 1.92
CA LYS A 118 12.82 21.33 1.45
C LYS A 118 13.08 19.84 1.59
N ASP A 119 12.74 19.26 2.74
CA ASP A 119 12.95 17.80 2.97
C ASP A 119 12.09 16.98 2.01
N TYR A 120 10.86 17.43 1.71
CA TYR A 120 10.00 16.80 0.71
C TYR A 120 10.60 16.87 -0.69
N ALA A 121 11.18 18.02 -1.08
CA ALA A 121 11.84 18.18 -2.37
C ALA A 121 13.10 17.28 -2.51
N GLU A 122 13.75 16.95 -1.40
CA GLU A 122 14.99 16.17 -1.35
C GLU A 122 14.77 14.65 -1.19
N ILE A 123 13.51 14.16 -1.09
CA ILE A 123 13.23 12.71 -1.00
C ILE A 123 13.75 11.95 -2.21
N ILE A 124 13.68 12.56 -3.38
CA ILE A 124 14.12 11.98 -4.64
C ILE A 124 15.27 12.81 -5.22
N ASN A 125 16.28 12.11 -5.72
CA ASN A 125 17.38 12.78 -6.42
C ASN A 125 17.03 12.84 -7.91
N VAL A 126 16.86 14.05 -8.40
CA VAL A 126 16.50 14.33 -9.79
C VAL A 126 17.74 14.83 -10.53
N LYS A 127 18.11 14.12 -11.58
CA LYS A 127 19.21 14.52 -12.48
C LYS A 127 18.65 15.13 -13.76
N GLU A 128 19.28 16.15 -14.27
CA GLU A 128 19.02 16.61 -15.63
C GLU A 128 19.72 15.66 -16.61
N GLY A 129 18.96 15.11 -17.55
CA GLY A 129 19.46 14.20 -18.56
C GLY A 129 19.23 14.72 -19.97
N ASP A 130 20.07 14.28 -20.91
CA ASP A 130 19.86 14.46 -22.32
C ASP A 130 19.13 13.23 -22.89
N PHE A 131 18.07 13.47 -23.67
CA PHE A 131 17.26 12.37 -24.24
C PHE A 131 18.12 11.42 -25.08
N ALA A 132 19.04 11.96 -25.87
CA ALA A 132 19.87 11.16 -26.75
C ALA A 132 20.95 10.33 -26.04
N GLU A 133 21.33 10.76 -24.82
CA GLU A 133 22.33 10.07 -23.99
C GLU A 133 21.66 9.04 -23.06
N GLU A 134 20.50 9.38 -22.50
CA GLU A 134 19.81 8.57 -21.48
C GLU A 134 18.86 7.54 -22.07
N VAL A 135 18.35 7.77 -23.28
CA VAL A 135 17.42 6.86 -23.96
C VAL A 135 18.12 6.25 -25.17
N ALA A 136 18.49 4.99 -25.06
CA ALA A 136 19.06 4.24 -26.19
C ALA A 136 18.09 4.23 -27.40
N GLU A 137 18.61 4.12 -28.62
CA GLU A 137 17.77 3.88 -29.79
C GLU A 137 16.89 2.64 -29.57
N ILE A 138 15.58 2.85 -29.64
CA ILE A 138 14.59 1.79 -29.41
C ILE A 138 14.15 1.29 -30.78
N ASP A 139 14.18 -0.03 -30.95
CA ASP A 139 13.48 -0.67 -32.06
C ASP A 139 11.96 -0.48 -31.85
N PHE A 140 11.27 0.16 -32.79
CA PHE A 140 9.82 0.35 -32.74
C PHE A 140 9.04 -0.96 -32.57
N SER A 141 9.62 -2.10 -32.91
CA SER A 141 9.02 -3.42 -32.69
C SER A 141 8.97 -3.82 -31.22
N SER A 142 9.83 -3.26 -30.37
CA SER A 142 9.90 -3.53 -28.93
C SER A 142 9.11 -2.52 -28.08
N VAL A 143 8.51 -1.50 -28.70
CA VAL A 143 7.71 -0.50 -27.98
C VAL A 143 6.35 -1.08 -27.56
N PRO A 144 5.97 -1.03 -26.27
CA PRO A 144 4.65 -1.45 -25.82
C PRO A 144 3.55 -0.63 -26.51
N ARG A 145 2.58 -1.32 -27.11
CA ARG A 145 1.48 -0.70 -27.86
C ARG A 145 0.13 -0.82 -27.15
N LEU A 146 0.09 -1.53 -26.04
CA LEU A 146 -1.13 -1.75 -25.26
C LEU A 146 -1.10 -0.93 -23.98
N ASP A 147 -2.21 -0.29 -23.67
CA ASP A 147 -2.46 0.22 -22.33
C ASP A 147 -2.96 -0.90 -21.37
N LYS A 148 -3.15 -0.55 -20.10
CA LYS A 148 -3.60 -1.50 -19.09
C LYS A 148 -4.97 -2.09 -19.42
N ASP A 149 -5.91 -1.26 -19.87
CA ASP A 149 -7.31 -1.68 -20.11
C ASP A 149 -7.41 -2.59 -21.33
N SER A 150 -6.73 -2.25 -22.41
CA SER A 150 -6.65 -3.09 -23.61
C SER A 150 -6.02 -4.45 -23.30
N SER A 151 -4.95 -4.47 -22.50
CA SER A 151 -4.31 -5.72 -22.06
C SER A 151 -5.24 -6.58 -21.20
N ASN A 152 -5.99 -5.96 -20.28
CA ASN A 152 -6.97 -6.65 -19.46
C ASN A 152 -8.10 -7.28 -20.30
N MET A 153 -8.54 -6.59 -21.37
CA MET A 153 -9.55 -7.14 -22.29
C MET A 153 -9.01 -8.35 -23.05
N ILE A 154 -7.76 -8.29 -23.53
CA ILE A 154 -7.11 -9.39 -24.24
C ILE A 154 -6.94 -10.59 -23.30
N ALA A 155 -6.46 -10.38 -22.07
CA ALA A 155 -6.31 -11.44 -21.08
C ALA A 155 -7.65 -12.09 -20.71
N THR A 156 -8.69 -11.28 -20.53
CA THR A 156 -10.04 -11.80 -20.23
C THR A 156 -10.57 -12.68 -21.36
N ARG A 157 -10.29 -12.31 -22.62
CA ARG A 157 -10.66 -13.12 -23.79
C ARG A 157 -9.88 -14.43 -23.83
N ALA A 158 -8.56 -14.39 -23.56
CA ALA A 158 -7.73 -15.60 -23.50
C ALA A 158 -8.21 -16.58 -22.41
N LEU A 159 -8.59 -16.08 -21.22
CA LEU A 159 -9.22 -16.91 -20.18
C LEU A 159 -10.54 -17.51 -20.68
N GLY A 160 -11.35 -16.74 -21.42
CA GLY A 160 -12.63 -17.19 -21.97
C GLY A 160 -12.53 -18.37 -22.94
N GLU A 161 -11.38 -18.58 -23.56
CA GLU A 161 -11.12 -19.73 -24.43
C GLU A 161 -10.85 -21.04 -23.66
N LEU A 162 -10.63 -20.95 -22.34
CA LEU A 162 -10.36 -22.08 -21.47
C LEU A 162 -11.61 -22.53 -20.72
N SER A 163 -12.33 -23.49 -21.26
CA SER A 163 -13.60 -24.00 -20.70
C SER A 163 -13.47 -24.48 -19.24
N ASP A 164 -12.29 -24.98 -18.85
CA ASP A 164 -12.01 -25.53 -17.52
C ASP A 164 -11.93 -24.43 -16.46
N TYR A 165 -11.46 -23.23 -16.83
CA TYR A 165 -11.14 -22.14 -15.90
C TYR A 165 -12.17 -21.02 -15.90
N VAL A 166 -12.75 -20.69 -17.08
CA VAL A 166 -13.64 -19.55 -17.27
C VAL A 166 -14.83 -19.52 -16.32
N SER A 167 -15.29 -20.69 -15.86
CA SER A 167 -16.40 -20.82 -14.92
C SER A 167 -15.98 -20.69 -13.44
N GLN A 168 -14.69 -20.80 -13.14
CA GLN A 168 -14.13 -20.86 -11.78
C GLN A 168 -13.33 -19.61 -11.42
N PHE A 169 -12.64 -19.01 -12.42
CA PHE A 169 -11.69 -17.94 -12.22
C PHE A 169 -12.04 -16.72 -13.08
N VAL A 170 -11.55 -15.56 -12.67
CA VAL A 170 -11.59 -14.30 -13.42
C VAL A 170 -10.19 -13.68 -13.45
N VAL A 171 -9.90 -12.89 -14.49
CA VAL A 171 -8.62 -12.18 -14.57
C VAL A 171 -8.57 -11.09 -13.50
N ASN A 172 -7.50 -11.04 -12.71
CA ASN A 172 -7.27 -9.95 -11.79
C ASN A 172 -6.78 -8.73 -12.57
N GLN A 173 -7.66 -7.76 -12.74
CA GLN A 173 -7.35 -6.51 -13.47
C GLN A 173 -6.61 -5.49 -12.60
N TYR A 174 -6.72 -5.62 -11.27
CA TYR A 174 -6.13 -4.65 -10.34
C TYR A 174 -4.62 -4.79 -10.25
N TYR A 175 -4.13 -6.02 -10.05
CA TYR A 175 -2.71 -6.35 -9.91
C TYR A 175 -2.02 -6.69 -11.24
N SER A 176 -2.59 -6.25 -12.36
CA SER A 176 -1.99 -6.38 -13.68
C SER A 176 -0.68 -5.57 -13.79
N THR A 177 0.45 -6.23 -13.95
CA THR A 177 1.78 -5.66 -13.90
C THR A 177 2.49 -5.76 -15.25
N GLN A 178 3.11 -4.67 -15.70
CA GLN A 178 4.00 -4.70 -16.86
C GLN A 178 5.42 -4.97 -16.39
N ILE A 179 6.06 -5.95 -17.00
CA ILE A 179 7.44 -6.40 -16.73
C ILE A 179 8.21 -6.57 -18.04
N ASN A 180 9.52 -6.69 -17.93
CA ASN A 180 10.37 -7.17 -19.02
C ASN A 180 10.67 -8.66 -18.83
N TYR A 181 10.06 -9.50 -19.63
CA TYR A 181 10.25 -10.94 -19.55
C TYR A 181 11.05 -11.44 -20.76
N LYS A 182 12.28 -11.89 -20.52
CA LYS A 182 13.20 -12.36 -21.58
C LYS A 182 13.40 -11.34 -22.69
N GLY A 183 13.59 -10.07 -22.33
CA GLY A 183 13.78 -8.98 -23.29
C GLY A 183 12.52 -8.52 -24.03
N THR A 184 11.33 -9.00 -23.62
CA THR A 184 10.06 -8.61 -24.24
C THR A 184 9.18 -7.91 -23.21
N PRO A 185 8.63 -6.71 -23.51
CA PRO A 185 7.67 -6.07 -22.64
C PRO A 185 6.35 -6.86 -22.62
N VAL A 186 6.03 -7.43 -21.49
CA VAL A 186 4.79 -8.19 -21.29
C VAL A 186 4.00 -7.63 -20.13
N ARG A 187 2.71 -7.90 -20.12
CA ARG A 187 1.87 -7.68 -18.96
C ARG A 187 1.44 -9.01 -18.35
N VAL A 188 1.78 -9.21 -17.10
CA VAL A 188 1.41 -10.42 -16.38
C VAL A 188 0.20 -10.15 -15.47
N GLN A 189 -0.68 -11.13 -15.38
CA GLN A 189 -1.94 -11.01 -14.66
C GLN A 189 -2.25 -12.33 -13.95
N SER A 190 -2.42 -12.27 -12.64
CA SER A 190 -2.93 -13.40 -11.86
C SER A 190 -4.42 -13.59 -12.13
N LEU A 191 -4.94 -14.71 -11.67
CA LEU A 191 -6.38 -14.96 -11.62
C LEU A 191 -6.90 -14.79 -10.19
N ASP A 192 -8.18 -14.48 -10.09
CA ASP A 192 -8.96 -14.49 -8.85
C ASP A 192 -10.03 -15.56 -8.94
N TYR A 193 -10.53 -16.02 -7.79
CA TYR A 193 -11.71 -16.86 -7.74
C TYR A 193 -12.96 -16.06 -8.12
N GLY A 194 -13.83 -16.60 -8.93
CA GLY A 194 -15.03 -15.91 -9.37
C GLY A 194 -16.00 -15.53 -8.25
N ASP A 195 -16.01 -16.31 -7.16
CA ASP A 195 -16.75 -16.04 -5.93
C ASP A 195 -16.24 -16.93 -4.78
N VAL A 196 -16.77 -16.74 -3.55
CA VAL A 196 -16.36 -17.47 -2.35
C VAL A 196 -16.62 -19.00 -2.44
N PHE A 197 -17.62 -19.45 -3.17
CA PHE A 197 -17.90 -20.86 -3.32
C PHE A 197 -16.89 -21.54 -4.26
N LYS A 198 -16.46 -20.82 -5.28
CA LYS A 198 -15.40 -21.26 -6.19
C LYS A 198 -14.06 -21.30 -5.47
N TRP A 199 -13.79 -20.32 -4.59
CA TRP A 199 -12.64 -20.38 -3.70
C TRP A 199 -12.68 -21.63 -2.80
N LEU A 200 -13.80 -21.89 -2.08
CA LEU A 200 -13.94 -23.07 -1.22
C LEU A 200 -13.68 -24.40 -1.96
N LYS A 201 -14.07 -24.45 -3.24
CA LYS A 201 -13.87 -25.65 -4.08
C LYS A 201 -12.42 -25.84 -4.49
N ASN A 202 -11.71 -24.74 -4.79
CA ASN A 202 -10.41 -24.79 -5.47
C ASN A 202 -9.22 -24.44 -4.55
N THR A 203 -9.46 -23.95 -3.31
CA THR A 203 -8.40 -23.45 -2.41
C THR A 203 -7.30 -24.48 -2.10
N LYS A 204 -7.58 -25.78 -2.14
CA LYS A 204 -6.57 -26.83 -1.91
C LYS A 204 -5.54 -26.91 -3.04
N GLU A 205 -6.02 -26.78 -4.26
CA GLU A 205 -5.17 -26.82 -5.48
C GLU A 205 -4.56 -25.45 -5.76
N GLY A 206 -5.19 -24.38 -5.29
CA GLY A 206 -4.80 -23.00 -5.55
C GLY A 206 -5.21 -22.49 -6.93
N ILE A 207 -4.72 -21.32 -7.31
CA ILE A 207 -4.97 -20.69 -8.60
C ILE A 207 -4.07 -21.36 -9.65
N PRO A 208 -4.63 -22.05 -10.68
CA PRO A 208 -3.88 -23.00 -11.51
C PRO A 208 -3.11 -22.36 -12.67
N ALA A 209 -3.25 -21.05 -12.90
CA ALA A 209 -2.66 -20.39 -14.05
C ALA A 209 -2.52 -18.87 -13.82
N TYR A 210 -1.74 -18.25 -14.69
CA TYR A 210 -1.70 -16.80 -14.88
C TYR A 210 -1.66 -16.48 -16.35
N ILE A 211 -1.82 -15.21 -16.74
CA ILE A 211 -1.87 -14.80 -18.14
C ILE A 211 -0.72 -13.84 -18.43
N ILE A 212 -0.02 -14.07 -19.55
CA ILE A 212 0.96 -13.17 -20.12
C ILE A 212 0.34 -12.53 -21.36
N VAL A 213 0.39 -11.21 -21.45
CA VAL A 213 0.00 -10.45 -22.65
C VAL A 213 1.24 -9.78 -23.22
N ASP A 214 1.69 -10.19 -24.38
CA ASP A 214 2.76 -9.53 -25.12
C ASP A 214 2.29 -8.13 -25.56
N MET A 215 2.97 -7.10 -25.07
CA MET A 215 2.58 -5.70 -25.27
C MET A 215 2.92 -5.21 -26.69
N THR A 216 3.74 -5.94 -27.44
CA THR A 216 4.17 -5.59 -28.81
C THR A 216 3.31 -6.28 -29.87
N THR A 217 3.09 -7.59 -29.71
CA THR A 217 2.33 -8.41 -30.66
C THR A 217 0.84 -8.48 -30.34
N GLN A 218 0.42 -8.01 -29.16
CA GLN A 218 -0.96 -8.03 -28.68
C GLN A 218 -1.55 -9.45 -28.53
N LYS A 219 -0.69 -10.43 -28.32
CA LYS A 219 -1.09 -11.83 -28.09
C LYS A 219 -1.10 -12.12 -26.59
N ALA A 220 -2.06 -12.93 -26.16
CA ALA A 220 -2.09 -13.46 -24.81
C ALA A 220 -1.79 -14.95 -24.81
N GLU A 221 -1.12 -15.38 -23.75
CA GLU A 221 -0.86 -16.78 -23.44
C GLU A 221 -1.32 -17.06 -22.01
N THR A 222 -2.03 -18.16 -21.81
CA THR A 222 -2.34 -18.65 -20.47
C THR A 222 -1.33 -19.71 -20.07
N VAL A 223 -0.51 -19.36 -19.08
CA VAL A 223 0.51 -20.26 -18.52
C VAL A 223 -0.12 -21.12 -17.43
N ARG A 224 -0.20 -22.41 -17.64
CA ARG A 224 -0.68 -23.38 -16.66
C ARG A 224 0.45 -23.77 -15.73
N LEU A 225 0.17 -23.80 -14.44
CA LEU A 225 1.12 -24.19 -13.40
C LEU A 225 0.94 -25.67 -13.07
N GLU A 226 2.04 -26.35 -12.79
CA GLU A 226 2.01 -27.74 -12.27
C GLU A 226 1.45 -27.77 -10.84
N GLU A 227 1.80 -26.79 -10.01
CA GLU A 227 1.26 -26.53 -8.69
C GLU A 227 0.63 -25.12 -8.67
N GLY A 228 -0.63 -25.03 -8.23
CA GLY A 228 -1.36 -23.75 -8.19
C GLY A 228 -0.81 -22.79 -7.15
N MET A 229 -1.04 -21.50 -7.39
CA MET A 229 -0.71 -20.41 -6.46
C MET A 229 -1.65 -20.47 -5.26
N LYS A 230 -1.09 -20.61 -4.05
CA LYS A 230 -1.82 -20.69 -2.78
C LYS A 230 -1.73 -19.42 -1.94
N TYR A 231 -0.81 -18.51 -2.30
CA TYR A 231 -0.62 -17.23 -1.62
C TYR A 231 -0.88 -16.10 -2.59
N SER A 232 -2.02 -15.45 -2.42
CA SER A 232 -2.43 -14.34 -3.28
C SER A 232 -3.38 -13.38 -2.56
N PRO A 233 -3.65 -12.18 -3.11
CA PRO A 233 -4.70 -11.31 -2.59
C PRO A 233 -6.12 -11.90 -2.73
N ALA A 234 -6.32 -12.89 -3.59
CA ALA A 234 -7.60 -13.57 -3.78
C ALA A 234 -7.87 -14.68 -2.75
N GLU A 235 -6.82 -15.08 -2.00
CA GLU A 235 -6.94 -16.08 -0.95
C GLU A 235 -7.53 -15.51 0.34
N HIS A 236 -7.97 -16.42 1.20
CA HIS A 236 -8.54 -16.08 2.49
C HIS A 236 -7.69 -16.65 3.64
N PHE A 237 -8.04 -16.30 4.87
CA PHE A 237 -7.38 -16.74 6.09
C PHE A 237 -5.85 -16.55 6.04
N ASN A 238 -5.07 -17.61 6.32
CA ASN A 238 -3.61 -17.52 6.44
C ASN A 238 -2.89 -17.44 5.09
N GLU A 239 -3.54 -17.81 4.01
CA GLU A 239 -3.04 -17.77 2.64
C GLU A 239 -3.30 -16.42 1.97
N TYR A 240 -4.14 -15.57 2.59
CA TYR A 240 -4.28 -14.18 2.16
C TYR A 240 -2.93 -13.46 2.24
N LEU A 241 -2.42 -13.02 1.11
CA LEU A 241 -1.04 -12.51 0.93
C LEU A 241 -0.61 -11.51 2.00
N VAL A 242 -1.41 -10.44 2.21
CA VAL A 242 -1.04 -9.37 3.16
C VAL A 242 -0.97 -9.91 4.59
N ARG A 243 -1.85 -10.84 4.96
CA ARG A 243 -1.83 -11.47 6.28
C ARG A 243 -0.61 -12.36 6.46
N HIS A 244 -0.29 -13.17 5.44
CA HIS A 244 0.90 -14.01 5.45
C HIS A 244 2.17 -13.17 5.68
N VAL A 245 2.35 -12.10 4.93
CA VAL A 245 3.48 -11.17 5.09
C VAL A 245 3.44 -10.46 6.45
N ARG A 246 2.26 -9.97 6.90
CA ARG A 246 2.10 -9.26 8.16
C ARG A 246 2.47 -10.09 9.38
N PHE A 247 2.10 -11.36 9.40
CA PHE A 247 2.42 -12.24 10.52
C PHE A 247 3.92 -12.59 10.58
N LYS A 248 4.61 -12.60 9.44
CA LYS A 248 6.07 -12.80 9.38
C LYS A 248 6.84 -11.51 9.69
N TYR A 249 6.31 -10.37 9.24
CA TYR A 249 6.95 -9.05 9.39
C TYR A 249 5.98 -8.03 10.01
N PRO A 250 5.68 -8.15 11.32
CA PRO A 250 4.60 -7.38 11.94
C PRO A 250 4.86 -5.86 12.01
N SER A 251 6.13 -5.43 11.96
CA SER A 251 6.51 -4.01 12.07
C SER A 251 6.75 -3.30 10.73
N LEU A 252 6.77 -4.02 9.59
CA LEU A 252 6.97 -3.39 8.30
C LEU A 252 5.72 -2.62 7.86
N ILE A 253 5.90 -1.42 7.30
CA ILE A 253 4.84 -0.70 6.61
C ILE A 253 4.82 -1.25 5.19
N LEU A 254 3.74 -1.92 4.80
CA LEU A 254 3.62 -2.58 3.52
C LEU A 254 2.93 -1.66 2.51
N GLY A 255 3.47 -1.63 1.30
CA GLY A 255 2.86 -1.01 0.13
C GLY A 255 1.91 -1.96 -0.59
N GLU A 256 1.41 -1.50 -1.72
CA GLU A 256 0.52 -2.25 -2.59
C GLU A 256 1.31 -3.32 -3.35
N PRO A 257 0.89 -4.61 -3.32
CA PRO A 257 1.63 -5.67 -3.98
C PRO A 257 1.54 -5.58 -5.52
N SER A 258 2.57 -6.05 -6.20
CA SER A 258 2.57 -6.32 -7.65
C SER A 258 2.76 -7.81 -7.92
N PHE A 259 2.19 -8.28 -9.04
CA PHE A 259 2.34 -9.66 -9.49
C PHE A 259 3.43 -9.71 -10.57
N GLU A 260 4.44 -10.54 -10.37
CA GLU A 260 5.57 -10.70 -11.29
C GLU A 260 5.91 -12.18 -11.48
N ILE A 261 6.71 -12.47 -12.50
CA ILE A 261 7.27 -13.80 -12.76
C ILE A 261 8.78 -13.68 -12.93
N ASP A 262 9.52 -14.67 -12.46
CA ASP A 262 10.95 -14.75 -12.71
C ASP A 262 11.26 -15.24 -14.16
N GLU A 263 12.52 -15.30 -14.52
CA GLU A 263 12.98 -15.76 -15.85
C GLU A 263 12.59 -17.22 -16.18
N THR A 264 12.20 -18.01 -15.16
CA THR A 264 11.71 -19.38 -15.37
C THR A 264 10.20 -19.44 -15.58
N GLY A 265 9.49 -18.33 -15.35
CA GLY A 265 8.03 -18.24 -15.35
C GLY A 265 7.39 -18.59 -14.01
N ARG A 266 8.17 -18.67 -12.91
CA ARG A 266 7.63 -18.88 -11.57
C ARG A 266 6.96 -17.61 -11.06
N PRO A 267 5.72 -17.70 -10.52
CA PRO A 267 4.97 -16.52 -10.10
C PRO A 267 5.32 -16.08 -8.68
N PHE A 268 5.45 -14.75 -8.50
CA PHE A 268 5.74 -14.09 -7.23
C PHE A 268 4.83 -12.89 -7.00
N TRP A 269 4.64 -12.56 -5.73
CA TRP A 269 4.10 -11.28 -5.28
C TRP A 269 5.21 -10.43 -4.69
N ILE A 270 5.36 -9.23 -5.21
CA ILE A 270 6.32 -8.24 -4.72
C ILE A 270 5.56 -7.25 -3.85
N VAL A 271 5.84 -7.25 -2.56
CA VAL A 271 5.17 -6.37 -1.58
C VAL A 271 6.17 -5.30 -1.14
N PRO A 272 6.06 -4.05 -1.62
CA PRO A 272 6.97 -2.99 -1.24
C PRO A 272 6.98 -2.73 0.26
N VAL A 273 8.15 -2.46 0.82
CA VAL A 273 8.34 -2.04 2.20
C VAL A 273 8.60 -0.55 2.22
N LEU A 274 7.78 0.16 2.98
CA LEU A 274 7.75 1.61 3.05
C LEU A 274 8.37 2.12 4.35
N ASP A 275 8.98 3.32 4.29
CA ASP A 275 9.33 4.11 5.47
C ASP A 275 8.75 5.52 5.36
N LYS A 276 8.58 6.18 6.51
CA LYS A 276 8.27 7.61 6.60
C LYS A 276 9.54 8.35 6.96
N THR A 277 10.01 9.20 6.05
CA THR A 277 11.31 9.86 6.15
C THR A 277 11.24 11.25 6.77
N ILE A 278 10.04 11.86 6.81
CA ILE A 278 9.82 13.22 7.27
C ILE A 278 8.82 13.25 8.43
N GLY A 279 9.29 13.68 9.60
CA GLY A 279 8.48 13.66 10.81
C GLY A 279 8.04 12.23 11.18
N LEU A 280 6.80 12.08 11.64
CA LEU A 280 6.26 10.78 12.04
C LEU A 280 5.52 10.08 10.89
N PHE A 281 4.80 10.82 10.05
CA PHE A 281 3.89 10.25 9.04
C PHE A 281 4.17 10.73 7.60
N GLY A 282 5.08 11.69 7.41
CA GLY A 282 5.37 12.30 6.11
C GLY A 282 6.52 11.64 5.36
N GLY A 283 6.67 12.00 4.08
CA GLY A 283 7.80 11.59 3.24
C GLY A 283 7.84 10.08 3.01
N THR A 284 6.83 9.52 2.37
CA THR A 284 6.81 8.07 2.07
C THR A 284 7.90 7.72 1.07
N ASP A 285 8.72 6.73 1.43
CA ASP A 285 9.74 6.16 0.57
C ASP A 285 9.71 4.63 0.58
N VAL A 286 10.23 4.01 -0.48
CA VAL A 286 10.39 2.55 -0.58
C VAL A 286 11.80 2.20 -0.13
N ILE A 287 11.91 1.37 0.89
CA ILE A 287 13.20 0.94 1.47
C ILE A 287 13.53 -0.53 1.19
N GLY A 288 12.65 -1.24 0.54
CA GLY A 288 12.81 -2.64 0.17
C GLY A 288 11.52 -3.28 -0.31
N ALA A 289 11.53 -4.59 -0.41
CA ALA A 289 10.35 -5.39 -0.74
C ALA A 289 10.38 -6.75 -0.03
N VAL A 290 9.21 -7.32 0.21
CA VAL A 290 9.04 -8.73 0.54
C VAL A 290 8.60 -9.45 -0.73
N ILE A 291 9.45 -10.33 -1.23
CA ILE A 291 9.16 -11.23 -2.36
C ILE A 291 8.49 -12.46 -1.78
N VAL A 292 7.30 -12.79 -2.25
CA VAL A 292 6.52 -13.95 -1.82
C VAL A 292 6.33 -14.90 -2.98
N ASP A 293 6.83 -16.11 -2.86
CA ASP A 293 6.52 -17.18 -3.80
C ASP A 293 5.02 -17.52 -3.72
N SER A 294 4.32 -17.31 -4.83
CA SER A 294 2.86 -17.47 -4.87
C SER A 294 2.40 -18.92 -4.66
N ILE A 295 3.27 -19.90 -4.90
CA ILE A 295 2.94 -21.32 -4.83
C ILE A 295 3.06 -21.84 -3.40
N ASN A 296 4.23 -21.64 -2.77
CA ASN A 296 4.57 -22.22 -1.47
C ASN A 296 4.58 -21.24 -0.30
N GLY A 297 4.50 -19.94 -0.55
CA GLY A 297 4.50 -18.87 0.46
C GLY A 297 5.86 -18.54 1.03
N ASP A 298 6.95 -19.03 0.47
CA ASP A 298 8.28 -18.63 0.90
C ASP A 298 8.48 -17.13 0.71
N THR A 299 9.07 -16.47 1.70
CA THR A 299 9.27 -15.03 1.65
C THR A 299 10.75 -14.67 1.74
N THR A 300 11.17 -13.77 0.88
CA THR A 300 12.50 -13.15 0.92
C THR A 300 12.35 -11.64 1.12
N LEU A 301 13.02 -11.09 2.13
CA LEU A 301 13.08 -9.66 2.35
C LEU A 301 14.32 -9.11 1.67
N VAL A 302 14.17 -8.13 0.79
CA VAL A 302 15.27 -7.44 0.08
C VAL A 302 15.25 -5.95 0.38
N SER A 303 16.42 -5.33 0.39
CA SER A 303 16.62 -3.89 0.61
C SER A 303 16.88 -3.18 -0.70
N THR A 304 16.39 -1.95 -0.84
CA THR A 304 16.75 -1.03 -1.94
C THR A 304 18.00 -0.21 -1.64
N ALA A 305 18.64 -0.38 -0.47
CA ALA A 305 19.88 0.30 -0.14
C ALA A 305 21.01 -0.18 -1.06
N LEU A 306 21.85 0.77 -1.50
CA LEU A 306 23.01 0.48 -2.35
C LEU A 306 24.23 0.01 -1.54
N ASP A 307 24.16 0.12 -0.22
CA ASP A 307 25.20 -0.28 0.72
C ASP A 307 24.61 -1.07 1.90
N LYS A 308 25.48 -1.59 2.76
CA LYS A 308 25.09 -2.38 3.94
C LYS A 308 24.37 -1.57 5.05
N ASN A 309 24.20 -0.26 4.90
CA ASN A 309 23.45 0.58 5.83
C ASN A 309 21.93 0.51 5.58
N THR A 310 21.41 -0.68 5.37
CA THR A 310 19.97 -0.88 5.24
C THR A 310 19.26 -0.70 6.58
N LYS A 311 18.05 -0.14 6.54
CA LYS A 311 17.13 -0.06 7.70
C LYS A 311 16.38 -1.38 7.93
N LEU A 312 16.53 -2.34 7.01
CA LEU A 312 15.82 -3.62 7.05
C LEU A 312 16.72 -4.72 7.64
N PRO A 313 16.16 -5.69 8.35
CA PRO A 313 16.91 -6.82 8.89
C PRO A 313 17.17 -7.87 7.80
N THR A 314 17.93 -7.49 6.77
CA THR A 314 18.30 -8.36 5.65
C THR A 314 19.71 -8.01 5.15
N ASP A 315 20.38 -8.99 4.58
CA ASP A 315 21.66 -8.88 3.86
C ASP A 315 21.49 -9.06 2.34
N LYS A 316 20.23 -9.14 1.87
CA LYS A 316 19.87 -9.25 0.46
C LYS A 316 19.43 -7.90 -0.10
N PHE A 317 19.85 -7.60 -1.31
CA PHE A 317 19.59 -6.33 -1.99
C PHE A 317 18.93 -6.57 -3.33
N VAL A 318 18.10 -5.63 -3.77
CA VAL A 318 17.45 -5.69 -5.11
C VAL A 318 18.48 -5.74 -6.24
N THR A 319 19.69 -5.24 -6.02
CA THR A 319 20.80 -5.25 -6.98
C THR A 319 21.54 -6.59 -7.03
N ASP A 320 21.23 -7.55 -6.17
CA ASP A 320 21.83 -8.87 -6.21
C ASP A 320 21.38 -9.62 -7.47
N LYS A 321 22.28 -10.43 -8.06
CA LYS A 321 22.03 -11.12 -9.33
C LYS A 321 20.76 -12.00 -9.33
N GLU A 322 20.42 -12.56 -8.18
CA GLU A 322 19.25 -13.42 -8.03
C GLU A 322 17.92 -12.66 -8.14
N PHE A 323 17.95 -11.30 -8.06
CA PHE A 323 16.76 -10.44 -8.09
C PHE A 323 16.71 -9.52 -9.31
N GLN A 324 17.55 -9.69 -10.32
CA GLN A 324 17.57 -8.87 -11.54
C GLN A 324 16.29 -8.96 -12.38
N TRP A 325 15.45 -9.96 -12.13
CA TRP A 325 14.13 -10.10 -12.75
C TRP A 325 13.05 -9.23 -12.11
N LEU A 326 13.35 -8.54 -10.99
CA LEU A 326 12.39 -7.67 -10.30
C LEU A 326 12.23 -6.35 -11.04
N ASP A 327 11.05 -6.11 -11.57
CA ASP A 327 10.76 -4.88 -12.33
C ASP A 327 10.04 -3.81 -11.50
N GLN A 328 9.33 -4.18 -10.43
CA GLN A 328 8.36 -3.29 -9.78
C GLN A 328 8.55 -3.13 -8.26
N VAL A 329 9.76 -2.86 -7.82
CA VAL A 329 10.02 -2.55 -6.41
C VAL A 329 9.49 -1.17 -6.03
N TYR A 330 9.67 -0.17 -6.90
CA TYR A 330 9.15 1.17 -6.69
C TYR A 330 7.80 1.38 -7.36
N SER A 331 6.76 1.64 -6.57
CA SER A 331 5.44 1.98 -7.10
C SER A 331 5.48 3.29 -7.88
N ALA A 332 4.92 3.28 -9.10
CA ALA A 332 4.78 4.49 -9.93
C ALA A 332 4.08 5.64 -9.18
N THR A 333 3.09 5.32 -8.35
CA THR A 333 2.36 6.31 -7.56
C THR A 333 3.27 7.01 -6.55
N ILE A 334 4.13 6.26 -5.85
CA ILE A 334 5.06 6.83 -4.86
C ILE A 334 6.09 7.71 -5.56
N VAL A 335 6.67 7.23 -6.66
CA VAL A 335 7.70 7.98 -7.38
C VAL A 335 7.14 9.25 -8.02
N ASN A 336 5.95 9.20 -8.62
CA ASN A 336 5.24 10.38 -9.12
C ASN A 336 4.96 11.40 -8.00
N GLN A 337 4.53 10.92 -6.81
CA GLN A 337 4.31 11.78 -5.66
C GLN A 337 5.61 12.45 -5.20
N GLN A 338 6.72 11.71 -5.14
CA GLN A 338 8.03 12.26 -4.77
C GLN A 338 8.53 13.28 -5.80
N TYR A 339 8.35 13.00 -7.10
CA TYR A 339 8.66 13.99 -8.14
C TYR A 339 7.80 15.25 -8.00
N ASN A 340 6.51 15.09 -7.72
CA ASN A 340 5.62 16.24 -7.51
C ASN A 340 6.02 17.06 -6.28
N TYR A 341 6.57 16.46 -5.24
CA TYR A 341 7.17 17.19 -4.12
C TYR A 341 8.40 17.98 -4.56
N TYR A 342 9.31 17.35 -5.31
CA TYR A 342 10.46 18.03 -5.90
C TYR A 342 10.02 19.23 -6.76
N GLY A 343 9.13 19.01 -7.71
CA GLY A 343 8.69 20.05 -8.64
C GLY A 343 7.89 21.18 -7.99
N LYS A 344 7.18 20.90 -6.88
CA LYS A 344 6.43 21.92 -6.13
C LYS A 344 7.30 22.71 -5.17
N TYR A 345 8.23 22.06 -4.47
CA TYR A 345 8.86 22.61 -3.28
C TYR A 345 10.34 22.97 -3.46
N ASN A 346 10.91 22.76 -4.63
CA ASN A 346 12.30 23.14 -4.93
C ASN A 346 12.60 24.61 -4.61
N ASN A 347 11.63 25.51 -4.87
CA ASN A 347 11.70 26.93 -4.53
C ASN A 347 10.93 27.29 -3.24
N GLY A 348 10.68 26.30 -2.38
CA GLY A 348 10.02 26.46 -1.09
C GLY A 348 8.49 26.41 -1.14
N PHE A 349 7.88 26.23 0.04
CA PHE A 349 6.43 26.07 0.18
C PHE A 349 5.63 27.26 -0.35
N TRP A 350 6.01 28.48 0.00
CA TRP A 350 5.25 29.67 -0.39
C TRP A 350 5.26 29.94 -1.88
N ASN A 351 6.38 29.59 -2.56
CA ASN A 351 6.44 29.69 -4.01
C ASN A 351 5.44 28.74 -4.69
N SER A 352 5.20 27.56 -4.11
CA SER A 352 4.24 26.60 -4.69
C SER A 352 2.77 27.10 -4.68
N ILE A 353 2.47 28.10 -3.86
CA ILE A 353 1.12 28.65 -3.68
C ILE A 353 0.96 30.01 -4.34
N ILE A 354 1.89 30.95 -4.09
CA ILE A 354 1.73 32.37 -4.45
C ILE A 354 2.49 32.73 -5.73
N GLY A 355 3.79 32.42 -5.81
CA GLY A 355 4.64 32.78 -6.95
C GLY A 355 4.51 31.82 -8.12
N GLN A 356 4.47 30.55 -7.82
CA GLN A 356 4.41 29.41 -8.75
C GLN A 356 5.52 29.44 -9.82
N GLU A 357 6.63 30.12 -9.52
CA GLU A 357 7.78 30.22 -10.42
C GLU A 357 8.49 28.87 -10.50
N ASN A 358 8.62 28.33 -11.72
CA ASN A 358 9.22 27.02 -12.00
C ASN A 358 8.55 25.84 -11.27
N VAL A 359 7.29 25.98 -10.86
CA VAL A 359 6.52 24.88 -10.25
C VAL A 359 6.09 23.92 -11.34
N ARG A 360 6.49 22.65 -11.17
CA ARG A 360 6.28 21.57 -12.14
C ARG A 360 5.59 20.39 -11.46
N VAL A 361 4.77 19.68 -12.21
CA VAL A 361 4.11 18.45 -11.75
C VAL A 361 4.04 17.44 -12.89
N THR A 362 3.91 16.16 -12.56
CA THR A 362 3.64 15.14 -13.56
C THR A 362 2.29 15.38 -14.23
N SER A 363 2.20 15.11 -15.53
CA SER A 363 0.92 15.05 -16.24
C SER A 363 0.07 13.90 -15.71
N GLN A 364 -1.21 13.89 -16.08
CA GLN A 364 -2.07 12.75 -15.78
C GLN A 364 -1.64 11.54 -16.61
N GLY A 365 -1.44 10.42 -15.92
CA GLY A 365 -1.02 9.15 -16.52
C GLY A 365 0.50 9.00 -16.65
N TYR A 366 0.89 7.77 -16.85
CA TYR A 366 2.27 7.36 -17.10
C TYR A 366 2.24 6.12 -18.00
N ASN A 367 3.33 5.91 -18.72
CA ASN A 367 3.54 4.72 -19.55
C ASN A 367 4.89 4.10 -19.21
N TYR A 368 5.11 2.91 -19.73
CA TYR A 368 6.33 2.17 -19.53
C TYR A 368 7.02 1.90 -20.86
N LEU A 369 8.37 1.92 -20.82
CA LEU A 369 9.25 1.49 -21.91
C LEU A 369 10.13 0.37 -21.39
N ALA A 370 10.30 -0.68 -22.15
CA ALA A 370 11.35 -1.66 -21.89
C ALA A 370 12.62 -1.19 -22.60
N LEU A 371 13.69 -0.96 -21.85
CA LEU A 371 14.98 -0.49 -22.32
C LEU A 371 16.07 -1.24 -21.59
N ASN A 372 17.06 -1.81 -22.32
CA ASN A 372 18.26 -2.43 -21.75
C ASN A 372 17.97 -3.46 -20.63
N ASP A 373 16.95 -4.29 -20.84
CA ASP A 373 16.47 -5.30 -19.88
C ASP A 373 15.79 -4.76 -18.61
N ASP A 374 15.42 -3.47 -18.61
CA ASP A 374 14.77 -2.76 -17.52
C ASP A 374 13.42 -2.17 -17.95
N VAL A 375 12.51 -1.96 -17.01
CA VAL A 375 11.24 -1.25 -17.23
C VAL A 375 11.34 0.19 -16.75
N TYR A 376 11.38 1.10 -17.70
CA TYR A 376 11.37 2.54 -17.46
C TYR A 376 9.94 3.06 -17.42
N MET A 377 9.57 3.74 -16.35
CA MET A 377 8.36 4.54 -16.35
C MET A 377 8.66 5.92 -16.89
N TYR A 378 7.81 6.42 -17.80
CA TYR A 378 7.88 7.80 -18.25
C TYR A 378 6.54 8.50 -18.11
N THR A 379 6.60 9.80 -17.76
CA THR A 379 5.44 10.68 -17.68
C THR A 379 5.80 12.07 -18.16
N GLY A 380 4.83 12.76 -18.74
CA GLY A 380 4.99 14.18 -19.10
C GLY A 380 5.12 15.04 -17.85
N VAL A 381 5.82 16.16 -17.98
CA VAL A 381 5.90 17.22 -16.98
C VAL A 381 5.16 18.44 -17.49
N THR A 382 4.29 18.99 -16.65
CA THR A 382 3.52 20.20 -16.96
C THR A 382 3.80 21.30 -15.95
N SER A 383 3.62 22.55 -16.35
CA SER A 383 3.48 23.64 -15.40
C SER A 383 2.17 23.49 -14.62
N ILE A 384 2.13 24.02 -13.40
CA ILE A 384 0.89 24.10 -12.61
C ILE A 384 -0.07 25.17 -13.15
N SER A 385 0.40 26.02 -14.08
CA SER A 385 -0.39 27.06 -14.73
C SER A 385 -1.48 26.46 -15.66
N SER A 386 -2.45 27.28 -16.02
CA SER A 386 -3.68 26.87 -16.69
C SER A 386 -3.52 26.28 -18.10
N ASP A 387 -2.38 26.43 -18.74
CA ASP A 387 -2.15 25.96 -20.11
C ASP A 387 -1.79 24.47 -20.20
N GLN A 388 -1.37 23.86 -19.11
CA GLN A 388 -1.02 22.42 -18.99
C GLN A 388 -0.13 21.87 -20.12
N SER A 389 0.64 22.75 -20.76
CA SER A 389 1.56 22.33 -21.83
C SER A 389 2.65 21.43 -21.28
N ILE A 390 2.98 20.38 -22.00
CA ILE A 390 4.12 19.51 -21.65
C ILE A 390 5.40 20.32 -21.87
N ILE A 391 6.16 20.50 -20.80
CA ILE A 391 7.43 21.23 -20.76
C ILE A 391 8.65 20.31 -20.71
N GLY A 392 8.44 19.01 -20.51
CA GLY A 392 9.47 18.00 -20.45
C GLY A 392 8.88 16.62 -20.14
N PHE A 393 9.79 15.67 -19.96
CA PHE A 393 9.45 14.31 -19.58
C PHE A 393 10.30 13.90 -18.37
N VAL A 394 9.76 13.04 -17.54
CA VAL A 394 10.49 12.33 -16.49
C VAL A 394 10.61 10.88 -16.90
N LEU A 395 11.85 10.38 -16.86
CA LEU A 395 12.19 8.99 -17.06
C LEU A 395 12.66 8.40 -15.72
N ILE A 396 12.12 7.28 -15.33
CA ILE A 396 12.38 6.65 -14.05
C ILE A 396 12.74 5.19 -14.25
N ILE A 397 13.95 4.83 -13.81
CA ILE A 397 14.35 3.43 -13.67
C ILE A 397 13.76 2.92 -12.36
N ARG A 398 12.81 1.99 -12.43
CA ARG A 398 12.03 1.56 -11.26
C ARG A 398 12.81 0.66 -10.30
N GLU A 399 13.80 -0.01 -10.79
CA GLU A 399 14.65 -0.88 -9.98
C GLU A 399 15.59 -0.10 -9.04
N GLN A 400 16.11 1.05 -9.50
CA GLN A 400 17.17 1.79 -8.83
C GLN A 400 16.76 3.18 -8.31
N LYS A 401 15.49 3.59 -8.52
CA LYS A 401 15.02 4.96 -8.22
C LYS A 401 15.87 6.07 -8.85
N ASN A 402 16.50 5.80 -9.98
CA ASN A 402 17.19 6.83 -10.75
C ASN A 402 16.16 7.58 -11.58
N LEU A 403 16.14 8.91 -11.44
CA LEU A 403 15.20 9.77 -12.10
C LEU A 403 15.92 10.81 -12.94
N PHE A 404 15.57 10.85 -14.23
CA PHE A 404 16.09 11.82 -15.16
C PHE A 404 14.97 12.75 -15.66
N ILE A 405 15.20 14.05 -15.59
CA ILE A 405 14.35 15.06 -16.23
C ILE A 405 14.94 15.39 -17.60
N ILE A 406 14.11 15.25 -18.61
CA ILE A 406 14.41 15.64 -19.98
C ILE A 406 13.60 16.87 -20.31
N ASN A 407 14.25 18.02 -20.42
CA ASN A 407 13.61 19.30 -20.72
C ASN A 407 13.28 19.41 -22.21
N LYS A 408 12.16 20.03 -22.57
CA LYS A 408 11.69 20.24 -23.95
C LYS A 408 12.66 21.02 -24.85
N GLN A 409 13.59 21.78 -24.28
CA GLN A 409 14.56 22.55 -25.07
C GLN A 409 15.62 21.69 -25.76
N VAL A 410 15.66 20.39 -25.46
CA VAL A 410 16.61 19.41 -26.00
C VAL A 410 15.94 18.52 -27.08
N LEU A 411 14.62 18.66 -27.27
CA LEU A 411 13.86 18.01 -28.32
C LEU A 411 13.62 18.97 -29.50
#